data_b54a5a0e5dfb60f4584dc9ae93657d83
#
_entry.id   b54a5a0e5dfb60f4584dc9ae93657d83
#
_cell.length_a   1.000
_cell.length_b   1.000
_cell.length_c   1.000
_cell.angle_alpha   90.00
_cell.angle_beta   90.00
_cell.angle_gamma   90.00
#
_symmetry.space_group_name_H-M   'P 1'
#
loop_
_entity.id
_entity.type
_entity.pdbx_description
1 polymer ?
#
loop_
_entity_poly.entity_id
_entity_poly.type
_entity_poly.pdbx_seq_one_letter_code
_entity_poly.pdbx_strand_id
1 'polypeptide(L)'
;MTTVPATDDRFAQWPRLSARLLLAALAAILVLAALVPIRAGKQETQTVGFVEAMQGGQASKDAARPRDDDLALYDHVIERIGKGENYYAVAADEHRKAHYPLRPGVAVRLPTLAYLSMWLGDTGRGAEVIVPGSMGAALVLLVAVVLAWWKRLGEEPGGAQFQRIGTALMFMGASLGLNRYYFVLHELWAGMLIALSLALHRPGRKWLASLLVAALALAIREHVLPYVLLMGALALWRRDWKEATAWGALVAAFACYLIWHLGQVAQHVLPSDPMGPSWLELRGLSGWLSNVVLSSNMRFLPHFIAGPLVVLMVLGWAGWKSPLGTTATLLYLGYGLAFMIAGRPDNFYWGAVIAPAMFVGLAFVPRAVGSLVAAAR
;
A
#
# COMPACT_ATOMS: atom_id res chain seq x y z
N MET A 1 -13.87 33.38 6.28
CA MET A 1 -12.94 32.36 6.78
C MET A 1 -13.28 32.07 8.23
N THR A 2 -14.08 31.06 8.50
CA THR A 2 -14.38 30.60 9.86
C THR A 2 -13.13 29.95 10.42
N THR A 3 -12.51 30.57 11.39
CA THR A 3 -11.39 30.01 12.16
C THR A 3 -11.88 28.76 12.88
N VAL A 4 -11.50 27.59 12.36
CA VAL A 4 -11.72 26.31 13.06
C VAL A 4 -10.91 26.35 14.38
N PRO A 5 -11.48 25.92 15.52
CA PRO A 5 -10.79 26.02 16.80
C PRO A 5 -9.42 25.35 16.77
N ALA A 6 -8.42 26.00 17.35
CA ALA A 6 -7.01 25.57 17.41
C ALA A 6 -6.77 24.22 18.13
N THR A 7 -7.83 23.56 18.60
CA THR A 7 -7.78 22.33 19.40
C THR A 7 -7.54 21.05 18.59
N ASP A 8 -7.75 21.10 17.26
CA ASP A 8 -7.71 19.92 16.40
C ASP A 8 -6.36 19.71 15.69
N ASP A 9 -5.39 20.56 15.99
CA ASP A 9 -4.05 20.51 15.45
C ASP A 9 -3.04 20.11 16.52
N ARG A 10 -2.26 19.06 16.25
CA ARG A 10 -1.31 18.50 17.21
C ARG A 10 -0.17 19.47 17.53
N PHE A 11 0.25 20.29 16.57
CA PHE A 11 1.41 21.18 16.71
C PHE A 11 1.07 22.53 17.36
N ALA A 12 -0.22 22.88 17.48
CA ALA A 12 -0.65 24.19 17.96
C ALA A 12 -0.17 24.55 19.38
N GLN A 13 0.09 23.54 20.21
CA GLN A 13 0.53 23.72 21.60
C GLN A 13 1.98 23.30 21.85
N TRP A 14 2.77 23.14 20.80
CA TRP A 14 4.16 22.72 20.94
C TRP A 14 5.03 23.87 21.50
N PRO A 15 6.05 23.53 22.34
CA PRO A 15 7.05 24.49 22.76
C PRO A 15 7.77 25.10 21.55
N ARG A 16 8.11 26.38 21.60
CA ARG A 16 8.77 27.10 20.50
C ARG A 16 10.01 26.38 19.97
N LEU A 17 10.86 25.91 20.89
CA LEU A 17 12.07 25.20 20.50
C LEU A 17 11.77 23.92 19.71
N SER A 18 10.83 23.10 20.20
CA SER A 18 10.41 21.86 19.52
C SER A 18 9.81 22.15 18.15
N ALA A 19 9.00 23.20 18.02
CA ALA A 19 8.43 23.60 16.73
C ALA A 19 9.51 24.08 15.75
N ARG A 20 10.49 24.87 16.21
CA ARG A 20 11.62 25.31 15.38
C ARG A 20 12.52 24.15 14.94
N LEU A 21 12.82 23.22 15.84
CA LEU A 21 13.60 22.02 15.52
C LEU A 21 12.89 21.14 14.48
N LEU A 22 11.57 20.95 14.64
CA LEU A 22 10.81 20.18 13.65
C LEU A 22 10.73 20.90 12.30
N LEU A 23 10.58 22.23 12.26
CA LEU A 23 10.63 22.99 11.00
C LEU A 23 11.98 22.87 10.31
N ALA A 24 13.09 22.97 11.07
CA ALA A 24 14.44 22.80 10.52
C ALA A 24 14.64 21.37 10.00
N ALA A 25 14.24 20.36 10.77
CA ALA A 25 14.30 18.95 10.35
C ALA A 25 13.43 18.70 9.11
N LEU A 26 12.22 19.27 9.07
CA LEU A 26 11.32 19.19 7.92
C LEU A 26 11.97 19.81 6.67
N ALA A 27 12.52 21.01 6.78
CA ALA A 27 13.21 21.64 5.66
C ALA A 27 14.37 20.79 5.15
N ALA A 28 15.21 20.25 6.05
CA ALA A 28 16.31 19.38 5.70
C ALA A 28 15.82 18.09 4.99
N ILE A 29 14.80 17.40 5.53
CA ILE A 29 14.32 16.17 4.93
C ILE A 29 13.60 16.42 3.59
N LEU A 30 12.94 17.57 3.40
CA LEU A 30 12.33 17.94 2.12
C LEU A 30 13.41 18.17 1.06
N VAL A 31 14.49 18.85 1.40
CA VAL A 31 15.64 19.03 0.50
C VAL A 31 16.28 17.66 0.16
N LEU A 32 16.51 16.82 1.16
CA LEU A 32 17.02 15.46 0.92
C LEU A 32 16.07 14.65 0.04
N ALA A 33 14.77 14.72 0.29
CA ALA A 33 13.77 14.01 -0.51
C ALA A 33 13.66 14.51 -1.95
N ALA A 34 14.00 15.77 -2.21
CA ALA A 34 14.10 16.33 -3.57
C ALA A 34 15.36 15.88 -4.30
N LEU A 35 16.46 15.65 -3.58
CA LEU A 35 17.77 15.28 -4.15
C LEU A 35 17.98 13.78 -4.28
N VAL A 36 17.35 12.98 -3.41
CA VAL A 36 17.50 11.52 -3.41
C VAL A 36 16.83 10.92 -4.65
N PRO A 37 17.56 10.10 -5.43
CA PRO A 37 17.02 9.50 -6.63
C PRO A 37 15.92 8.47 -6.29
N ILE A 38 14.83 8.55 -7.05
CA ILE A 38 13.75 7.55 -7.05
C ILE A 38 14.09 6.56 -8.16
N ARG A 39 14.40 5.30 -7.79
CA ARG A 39 14.86 4.28 -8.73
C ARG A 39 14.04 3.00 -8.58
N ALA A 40 13.55 2.47 -9.70
CA ALA A 40 13.25 1.06 -9.86
C ALA A 40 14.56 0.30 -10.14
N GLY A 41 14.61 -1.01 -9.86
CA GLY A 41 15.74 -1.85 -10.27
C GLY A 41 15.92 -1.89 -11.79
N LYS A 42 16.68 -2.86 -12.29
CA LYS A 42 17.00 -3.00 -13.74
C LYS A 42 15.79 -3.09 -14.71
N GLN A 43 14.56 -3.13 -14.20
CA GLN A 43 13.32 -3.03 -15.00
C GLN A 43 12.95 -1.59 -15.42
N GLU A 44 13.85 -0.63 -15.28
CA GLU A 44 13.64 0.79 -15.69
C GLU A 44 13.18 0.96 -17.15
N THR A 45 13.53 0.03 -18.03
CA THR A 45 13.17 0.10 -19.46
C THR A 45 11.67 0.04 -19.71
N GLN A 46 10.89 -0.55 -18.81
CA GLN A 46 9.44 -0.75 -18.98
C GLN A 46 8.61 0.42 -18.48
N THR A 47 9.07 1.14 -17.44
CA THR A 47 8.36 2.31 -16.89
C THR A 47 8.47 3.53 -17.81
N VAL A 48 9.61 3.71 -18.48
CA VAL A 48 9.83 4.76 -19.48
C VAL A 48 8.85 4.62 -20.64
N GLY A 49 8.62 3.42 -21.14
CA GLY A 49 7.70 3.18 -22.22
C GLY A 49 6.22 3.51 -21.91
N PHE A 50 5.77 3.49 -20.64
CA PHE A 50 4.41 3.91 -20.27
C PHE A 50 4.26 5.44 -20.29
N VAL A 51 5.29 6.17 -19.88
CA VAL A 51 5.33 7.64 -19.96
C VAL A 51 5.38 8.08 -21.42
N GLU A 52 6.17 7.42 -22.26
CA GLU A 52 6.21 7.69 -23.70
C GLU A 52 4.90 7.39 -24.41
N ALA A 53 4.18 6.32 -24.02
CA ALA A 53 2.86 6.00 -24.57
C ALA A 53 1.80 7.06 -24.19
N MET A 54 1.92 7.70 -23.02
CA MET A 54 1.04 8.80 -22.60
C MET A 54 1.40 10.14 -23.25
N GLN A 55 2.66 10.32 -23.68
CA GLN A 55 3.14 11.55 -24.33
C GLN A 55 2.90 11.57 -25.85
N GLY A 56 2.10 10.66 -26.39
CA GLY A 56 1.67 10.69 -27.80
C GLY A 56 2.73 10.27 -28.82
N GLY A 57 3.79 9.60 -28.35
CA GLY A 57 4.68 8.89 -29.27
C GLY A 57 3.91 7.79 -29.99
N GLN A 58 3.86 7.83 -31.33
CA GLN A 58 3.34 6.76 -32.17
C GLN A 58 4.20 5.49 -31.97
N ALA A 59 3.96 4.76 -30.87
CA ALA A 59 4.41 3.38 -30.79
C ALA A 59 3.66 2.61 -31.89
N SER A 60 4.40 1.91 -32.73
CA SER A 60 3.85 1.04 -33.76
C SER A 60 2.74 0.17 -33.17
N LYS A 61 1.55 0.20 -33.75
CA LYS A 61 0.33 -0.45 -33.27
C LYS A 61 0.40 -1.99 -33.20
N ASP A 62 1.53 -2.61 -33.56
CA ASP A 62 1.61 -4.04 -33.85
C ASP A 62 2.56 -4.83 -32.93
N ALA A 63 3.21 -4.19 -31.96
CA ALA A 63 3.97 -4.97 -30.95
C ALA A 63 3.23 -4.91 -29.60
N ALA A 64 2.47 -5.94 -29.29
CA ALA A 64 1.97 -6.16 -27.94
C ALA A 64 3.16 -6.08 -26.96
N ARG A 65 3.13 -5.15 -26.00
CA ARG A 65 4.19 -5.05 -24.98
C ARG A 65 4.30 -6.39 -24.25
N PRO A 66 5.51 -6.94 -24.11
CA PRO A 66 5.66 -8.14 -23.31
C PRO A 66 5.16 -7.84 -21.90
N ARG A 67 4.41 -8.77 -21.32
CA ARG A 67 3.94 -8.76 -19.95
C ARG A 67 5.15 -8.77 -19.01
N ASP A 68 5.14 -7.99 -17.92
CA ASP A 68 6.18 -8.08 -16.89
C ASP A 68 6.29 -9.52 -16.37
N ASP A 69 7.50 -10.07 -16.28
CA ASP A 69 7.73 -11.48 -15.96
C ASP A 69 7.05 -11.91 -14.64
N ASP A 70 7.09 -11.06 -13.61
CA ASP A 70 6.41 -11.30 -12.33
C ASP A 70 4.89 -11.43 -12.50
N LEU A 71 4.29 -10.57 -13.34
CA LEU A 71 2.86 -10.58 -13.57
C LEU A 71 2.45 -11.75 -14.47
N ALA A 72 3.29 -12.10 -15.46
CA ALA A 72 3.08 -13.26 -16.32
C ALA A 72 3.09 -14.57 -15.53
N LEU A 73 3.96 -14.69 -14.54
CA LEU A 73 3.97 -15.83 -13.62
C LEU A 73 2.62 -16.03 -12.95
N TYR A 74 2.02 -14.94 -12.39
CA TYR A 74 0.72 -15.03 -11.75
C TYR A 74 -0.41 -15.32 -12.74
N ASP A 75 -0.34 -14.76 -13.95
CA ASP A 75 -1.30 -15.07 -15.03
C ASP A 75 -1.29 -16.58 -15.34
N HIS A 76 -0.10 -17.19 -15.52
CA HIS A 76 0.03 -18.62 -15.78
C HIS A 76 -0.47 -19.48 -14.62
N VAL A 77 -0.21 -19.04 -13.38
CA VAL A 77 -0.75 -19.74 -12.20
C VAL A 77 -2.27 -19.74 -12.23
N ILE A 78 -2.93 -18.59 -12.49
CA ILE A 78 -4.38 -18.47 -12.56
C ILE A 78 -4.95 -19.36 -13.68
N GLU A 79 -4.32 -19.37 -14.87
CA GLU A 79 -4.74 -20.21 -15.98
C GLU A 79 -4.74 -21.69 -15.61
N ARG A 80 -3.66 -22.17 -14.98
CA ARG A 80 -3.48 -23.58 -14.66
C ARG A 80 -4.37 -24.06 -13.53
N ILE A 81 -4.55 -23.25 -12.47
CA ILE A 81 -5.50 -23.59 -11.40
C ILE A 81 -6.94 -23.59 -11.92
N GLY A 82 -7.27 -22.74 -12.90
CA GLY A 82 -8.56 -22.75 -13.60
C GLY A 82 -8.83 -24.05 -14.38
N LYS A 83 -7.78 -24.79 -14.76
CA LYS A 83 -7.84 -26.13 -15.35
C LYS A 83 -7.90 -27.25 -14.31
N GLY A 84 -7.93 -26.91 -13.01
CA GLY A 84 -8.03 -27.85 -11.90
C GLY A 84 -6.69 -28.36 -11.35
N GLU A 85 -5.55 -27.77 -11.76
CA GLU A 85 -4.25 -28.13 -11.22
C GLU A 85 -4.07 -27.61 -9.78
N ASN A 86 -3.22 -28.29 -9.00
CA ASN A 86 -2.93 -27.88 -7.62
C ASN A 86 -2.09 -26.60 -7.60
N TYR A 87 -2.52 -25.60 -6.81
CA TYR A 87 -1.85 -24.30 -6.72
C TYR A 87 -0.34 -24.42 -6.43
N TYR A 88 0.04 -25.23 -5.44
CA TYR A 88 1.45 -25.30 -4.99
C TYR A 88 2.35 -25.99 -5.99
N ALA A 89 1.83 -27.02 -6.65
CA ALA A 89 2.54 -27.69 -7.74
C ALA A 89 2.76 -26.74 -8.93
N VAL A 90 1.69 -26.00 -9.30
CA VAL A 90 1.74 -25.01 -10.38
C VAL A 90 2.67 -23.87 -10.04
N ALA A 91 2.56 -23.29 -8.85
CA ALA A 91 3.41 -22.17 -8.42
C ALA A 91 4.89 -22.56 -8.42
N ALA A 92 5.24 -23.77 -7.95
CA ALA A 92 6.61 -24.27 -7.98
C ALA A 92 7.14 -24.43 -9.40
N ASP A 93 6.32 -24.97 -10.31
CA ASP A 93 6.69 -25.17 -11.71
C ASP A 93 6.87 -23.83 -12.44
N GLU A 94 5.93 -22.88 -12.29
CA GLU A 94 6.03 -21.56 -12.93
C GLU A 94 7.19 -20.73 -12.38
N HIS A 95 7.51 -20.82 -11.07
CA HIS A 95 8.71 -20.19 -10.51
C HIS A 95 9.99 -20.73 -11.17
N ARG A 96 10.10 -22.05 -11.38
CA ARG A 96 11.27 -22.65 -12.04
C ARG A 96 11.40 -22.20 -13.49
N LYS A 97 10.28 -22.17 -14.24
CA LYS A 97 10.25 -21.70 -15.64
C LYS A 97 10.67 -20.23 -15.77
N ALA A 98 10.22 -19.40 -14.83
CA ALA A 98 10.54 -17.98 -14.81
C ALA A 98 11.87 -17.67 -14.09
N HIS A 99 12.63 -18.69 -13.65
CA HIS A 99 13.88 -18.54 -12.91
C HIS A 99 13.74 -17.78 -11.59
N TYR A 100 12.57 -17.81 -10.96
CA TYR A 100 12.34 -17.23 -9.64
C TYR A 100 12.65 -18.22 -8.51
N PRO A 101 13.19 -17.75 -7.37
CA PRO A 101 13.52 -18.63 -6.26
C PRO A 101 12.24 -19.15 -5.56
N LEU A 102 12.31 -20.42 -5.11
CA LEU A 102 11.31 -21.03 -4.23
C LEU A 102 11.73 -20.98 -2.75
N ARG A 103 12.96 -20.61 -2.48
CA ARG A 103 13.53 -20.47 -1.14
C ARG A 103 13.98 -19.03 -0.86
N PRO A 104 13.62 -18.45 0.29
CA PRO A 104 12.73 -18.99 1.35
C PRO A 104 11.28 -19.11 0.87
N GLY A 105 10.49 -20.04 1.46
CA GLY A 105 9.13 -20.35 1.01
C GLY A 105 8.17 -19.17 0.94
N VAL A 106 8.43 -18.07 1.66
CA VAL A 106 7.67 -16.80 1.56
C VAL A 106 7.85 -16.08 0.22
N ALA A 107 8.75 -16.55 -0.67
CA ALA A 107 8.82 -16.07 -2.05
C ALA A 107 7.57 -16.49 -2.85
N VAL A 108 6.98 -17.62 -2.53
CA VAL A 108 5.72 -18.09 -3.12
C VAL A 108 4.56 -17.34 -2.46
N ARG A 109 3.73 -16.69 -3.26
CA ARG A 109 2.59 -15.89 -2.79
C ARG A 109 1.52 -16.75 -2.13
N LEU A 110 0.73 -16.14 -1.25
CA LEU A 110 -0.47 -16.78 -0.72
C LEU A 110 -1.48 -17.05 -1.84
N PRO A 111 -2.19 -18.18 -1.84
CA PRO A 111 -3.05 -18.61 -2.95
C PRO A 111 -4.36 -17.79 -3.07
N THR A 112 -4.71 -17.00 -2.08
CA THR A 112 -6.02 -16.34 -1.95
C THR A 112 -6.38 -15.51 -3.17
N LEU A 113 -5.47 -14.64 -3.65
CA LEU A 113 -5.77 -13.79 -4.79
C LEU A 113 -5.93 -14.60 -6.08
N ALA A 114 -5.10 -15.61 -6.29
CA ALA A 114 -5.19 -16.46 -7.48
C ALA A 114 -6.55 -17.17 -7.57
N TYR A 115 -7.05 -17.74 -6.46
CA TYR A 115 -8.39 -18.34 -6.43
C TYR A 115 -9.50 -17.32 -6.57
N LEU A 116 -9.38 -16.13 -5.96
CA LEU A 116 -10.37 -15.05 -6.13
C LEU A 116 -10.43 -14.60 -7.58
N SER A 117 -9.29 -14.40 -8.24
CA SER A 117 -9.22 -14.03 -9.66
C SER A 117 -9.87 -15.09 -10.54
N MET A 118 -9.56 -16.36 -10.31
CA MET A 118 -10.17 -17.49 -11.00
C MET A 118 -11.71 -17.49 -10.83
N TRP A 119 -12.22 -17.33 -9.61
CA TRP A 119 -13.67 -17.28 -9.36
C TRP A 119 -14.35 -16.06 -9.98
N LEU A 120 -13.63 -14.97 -10.17
CA LEU A 120 -14.10 -13.80 -10.89
C LEU A 120 -14.04 -13.96 -12.42
N GLY A 121 -13.64 -15.14 -12.90
CA GLY A 121 -13.60 -15.49 -14.32
C GLY A 121 -12.30 -15.11 -15.02
N ASP A 122 -11.24 -14.84 -14.27
CA ASP A 122 -9.90 -14.65 -14.86
C ASP A 122 -9.36 -15.99 -15.38
N THR A 123 -8.90 -15.96 -16.62
CA THR A 123 -8.36 -17.13 -17.33
C THR A 123 -6.85 -17.06 -17.53
N GLY A 124 -6.18 -16.15 -16.82
CA GLY A 124 -4.72 -15.98 -16.94
C GLY A 124 -4.26 -15.28 -18.21
N ARG A 125 -5.16 -14.59 -18.93
CA ARG A 125 -4.79 -13.84 -20.14
C ARG A 125 -4.21 -12.45 -19.86
N GLY A 126 -3.95 -12.16 -18.60
CA GLY A 126 -3.33 -10.91 -18.18
C GLY A 126 -4.13 -9.67 -18.56
N ALA A 127 -3.42 -8.65 -19.03
CA ALA A 127 -4.04 -7.37 -19.43
C ALA A 127 -4.65 -7.40 -20.84
N GLU A 128 -4.53 -8.48 -21.59
CA GLU A 128 -5.02 -8.56 -22.99
C GLU A 128 -6.53 -8.57 -23.06
N VAL A 129 -7.18 -9.21 -22.08
CA VAL A 129 -8.64 -9.39 -22.05
C VAL A 129 -9.22 -8.66 -20.83
N ILE A 130 -10.34 -7.97 -21.05
CA ILE A 130 -11.13 -7.42 -19.93
C ILE A 130 -11.89 -8.59 -19.29
N VAL A 131 -11.57 -8.85 -18.00
CA VAL A 131 -12.30 -9.82 -17.19
C VAL A 131 -13.41 -9.06 -16.45
N PRO A 132 -14.71 -9.20 -16.84
CA PRO A 132 -15.78 -8.41 -16.25
C PRO A 132 -15.89 -8.58 -14.72
N GLY A 133 -15.66 -9.78 -14.20
CA GLY A 133 -15.71 -10.05 -12.77
C GLY A 133 -14.61 -9.32 -11.99
N SER A 134 -13.36 -9.40 -12.42
CA SER A 134 -12.24 -8.71 -11.78
C SER A 134 -12.38 -7.19 -11.90
N MET A 135 -12.82 -6.68 -13.05
CA MET A 135 -13.10 -5.24 -13.24
C MET A 135 -14.27 -4.79 -12.34
N GLY A 136 -15.33 -5.58 -12.27
CA GLY A 136 -16.47 -5.30 -11.38
C GLY A 136 -16.06 -5.27 -9.91
N ALA A 137 -15.26 -6.24 -9.46
CA ALA A 137 -14.72 -6.29 -8.10
C ALA A 137 -13.83 -5.08 -7.79
N ALA A 138 -12.95 -4.69 -8.72
CA ALA A 138 -12.09 -3.52 -8.57
C ALA A 138 -12.91 -2.22 -8.47
N LEU A 139 -13.93 -2.07 -9.31
CA LEU A 139 -14.83 -0.91 -9.27
C LEU A 139 -15.64 -0.85 -7.98
N VAL A 140 -16.22 -1.98 -7.55
CA VAL A 140 -16.96 -2.08 -6.27
C VAL A 140 -16.05 -1.72 -5.11
N LEU A 141 -14.82 -2.24 -5.08
CA LEU A 141 -13.86 -1.92 -4.02
C LEU A 141 -13.48 -0.43 -4.04
N LEU A 142 -13.21 0.15 -5.21
CA LEU A 142 -12.92 1.59 -5.31
C LEU A 142 -14.08 2.45 -4.82
N VAL A 143 -15.31 2.14 -5.24
CA VAL A 143 -16.51 2.86 -4.80
C VAL A 143 -16.68 2.73 -3.29
N ALA A 144 -16.51 1.51 -2.74
CA ALA A 144 -16.58 1.27 -1.31
C ALA A 144 -15.54 2.08 -0.53
N VAL A 145 -14.29 2.13 -1.01
CA VAL A 145 -13.20 2.93 -0.43
C VAL A 145 -13.58 4.42 -0.45
N VAL A 146 -13.98 4.95 -1.58
CA VAL A 146 -14.32 6.38 -1.73
C VAL A 146 -15.49 6.78 -0.83
N LEU A 147 -16.56 5.97 -0.81
CA LEU A 147 -17.73 6.23 0.05
C LEU A 147 -17.40 6.10 1.54
N ALA A 148 -16.59 5.11 1.92
CA ALA A 148 -16.14 4.94 3.30
C ALA A 148 -15.29 6.14 3.76
N TRP A 149 -14.39 6.63 2.91
CA TRP A 149 -13.58 7.81 3.20
C TRP A 149 -14.40 9.10 3.20
N TRP A 150 -15.34 9.25 2.27
CA TRP A 150 -16.29 10.38 2.31
C TRP A 150 -17.00 10.46 3.66
N LYS A 151 -17.56 9.32 4.11
CA LYS A 151 -18.22 9.24 5.42
C LYS A 151 -17.22 9.50 6.56
N ARG A 152 -16.04 8.89 6.50
CA ARG A 152 -15.02 9.01 7.54
C ARG A 152 -14.56 10.46 7.74
N LEU A 153 -14.26 11.14 6.65
CA LEU A 153 -13.81 12.54 6.67
C LEU A 153 -14.93 13.50 7.06
N GLY A 154 -16.18 13.17 6.78
CA GLY A 154 -17.33 13.94 7.27
C GLY A 154 -17.54 13.86 8.79
N GLU A 155 -16.99 12.84 9.45
CA GLU A 155 -16.99 12.68 10.91
C GLU A 155 -15.78 13.39 11.57
N GLU A 156 -14.77 13.77 10.79
CA GLU A 156 -13.59 14.48 11.30
C GLU A 156 -13.83 16.01 11.36
N PRO A 157 -13.24 16.71 12.32
CA PRO A 157 -13.35 18.16 12.38
C PRO A 157 -12.68 18.82 11.16
N GLY A 158 -13.31 19.79 10.52
CA GLY A 158 -12.75 20.50 9.36
C GLY A 158 -13.78 20.90 8.31
N GLY A 159 -15.01 20.40 8.40
CA GLY A 159 -16.12 20.80 7.55
C GLY A 159 -16.10 20.22 6.13
N ALA A 160 -17.06 20.62 5.32
CA ALA A 160 -17.31 20.09 4.00
C ALA A 160 -16.16 20.24 2.99
N GLN A 161 -15.35 21.30 3.11
CA GLN A 161 -14.21 21.51 2.24
C GLN A 161 -13.14 20.42 2.46
N PHE A 162 -12.88 20.10 3.72
CA PHE A 162 -11.94 19.05 4.12
C PHE A 162 -12.36 17.68 3.63
N GLN A 163 -13.66 17.37 3.80
CA GLN A 163 -14.26 16.16 3.32
C GLN A 163 -14.11 16.01 1.80
N ARG A 164 -14.37 17.08 1.04
CA ARG A 164 -14.25 17.06 -0.45
C ARG A 164 -12.81 16.86 -0.89
N ILE A 165 -11.88 17.66 -0.36
CA ILE A 165 -10.46 17.60 -0.73
C ILE A 165 -9.87 16.23 -0.35
N GLY A 166 -10.09 15.78 0.89
CA GLY A 166 -9.58 14.49 1.35
C GLY A 166 -10.12 13.31 0.55
N THR A 167 -11.41 13.34 0.18
CA THR A 167 -12.02 12.29 -0.66
C THR A 167 -11.48 12.32 -2.10
N ALA A 168 -11.25 13.50 -2.67
CA ALA A 168 -10.63 13.62 -4.00
C ALA A 168 -9.19 13.07 -3.98
N LEU A 169 -8.42 13.37 -2.93
CA LEU A 169 -7.07 12.81 -2.74
C LEU A 169 -7.11 11.30 -2.53
N MET A 170 -8.10 10.78 -1.81
CA MET A 170 -8.31 9.35 -1.66
C MET A 170 -8.60 8.67 -3.00
N PHE A 171 -9.50 9.25 -3.81
CA PHE A 171 -9.77 8.75 -5.16
C PHE A 171 -8.49 8.74 -6.01
N MET A 172 -7.71 9.82 -5.97
CA MET A 172 -6.42 9.90 -6.68
C MET A 172 -5.45 8.81 -6.22
N GLY A 173 -5.34 8.57 -4.90
CA GLY A 173 -4.48 7.52 -4.35
C GLY A 173 -4.93 6.10 -4.71
N ALA A 174 -6.25 5.89 -4.81
CA ALA A 174 -6.84 4.58 -5.05
C ALA A 174 -7.09 4.26 -6.55
N SER A 175 -7.03 5.26 -7.45
CA SER A 175 -7.41 5.10 -8.86
C SER A 175 -6.54 4.09 -9.63
N LEU A 176 -5.31 3.83 -9.16
CA LEU A 176 -4.46 2.76 -9.69
C LEU A 176 -5.14 1.37 -9.57
N GLY A 177 -6.03 1.19 -8.58
CA GLY A 177 -6.85 0.00 -8.39
C GLY A 177 -7.80 -0.34 -9.54
N LEU A 178 -8.01 0.56 -10.50
CA LEU A 178 -8.75 0.28 -11.74
C LEU A 178 -7.85 -0.12 -12.91
N ASN A 179 -6.53 -0.13 -12.73
CA ASN A 179 -5.61 -0.52 -13.79
C ASN A 179 -5.53 -2.05 -13.90
N ARG A 180 -6.28 -2.60 -14.86
CA ARG A 180 -6.35 -4.04 -15.13
C ARG A 180 -5.00 -4.72 -15.32
N TYR A 181 -3.99 -3.99 -15.80
CA TYR A 181 -2.63 -4.49 -15.96
C TYR A 181 -2.04 -5.07 -14.67
N TYR A 182 -2.46 -4.50 -13.52
CA TYR A 182 -1.97 -4.87 -12.19
C TYR A 182 -2.95 -5.71 -11.36
N PHE A 183 -4.04 -6.25 -11.94
CA PHE A 183 -5.03 -7.00 -11.14
C PHE A 183 -4.49 -8.28 -10.51
N VAL A 184 -3.45 -8.86 -11.04
CA VAL A 184 -2.75 -10.01 -10.42
C VAL A 184 -1.75 -9.59 -9.33
N LEU A 185 -1.53 -8.29 -9.12
CA LEU A 185 -0.62 -7.76 -8.11
C LEU A 185 -1.29 -7.74 -6.73
N HIS A 186 -0.84 -8.59 -5.84
CA HIS A 186 -1.38 -8.78 -4.49
C HIS A 186 -1.38 -7.48 -3.67
N GLU A 187 -0.33 -6.68 -3.79
CA GLU A 187 -0.14 -5.42 -3.08
C GLU A 187 -1.19 -4.38 -3.42
N LEU A 188 -1.68 -4.38 -4.65
CA LEU A 188 -2.73 -3.44 -5.09
C LEU A 188 -4.04 -3.69 -4.35
N TRP A 189 -4.51 -4.95 -4.32
CA TRP A 189 -5.73 -5.33 -3.61
C TRP A 189 -5.58 -5.15 -2.10
N ALA A 190 -4.46 -5.58 -1.54
CA ALA A 190 -4.16 -5.41 -0.11
C ALA A 190 -4.16 -3.94 0.31
N GLY A 191 -3.57 -3.04 -0.49
CA GLY A 191 -3.55 -1.61 -0.20
C GLY A 191 -4.93 -0.96 -0.25
N MET A 192 -5.76 -1.32 -1.22
CA MET A 192 -7.15 -0.87 -1.31
C MET A 192 -7.97 -1.36 -0.11
N LEU A 193 -7.78 -2.61 0.31
CA LEU A 193 -8.45 -3.18 1.48
C LEU A 193 -7.95 -2.57 2.78
N ILE A 194 -6.66 -2.27 2.94
CA ILE A 194 -6.15 -1.51 4.10
C ILE A 194 -6.79 -0.12 4.14
N ALA A 195 -6.86 0.57 3.01
CA ALA A 195 -7.51 1.87 2.93
C ALA A 195 -8.98 1.80 3.34
N LEU A 196 -9.71 0.77 2.90
CA LEU A 196 -11.10 0.53 3.32
C LEU A 196 -11.19 0.21 4.81
N SER A 197 -10.36 -0.70 5.31
CA SER A 197 -10.30 -1.07 6.72
C SER A 197 -10.07 0.15 7.62
N LEU A 198 -9.10 1.00 7.28
CA LEU A 198 -8.79 2.22 8.01
C LEU A 198 -9.97 3.21 8.01
N ALA A 199 -10.65 3.37 6.88
CA ALA A 199 -11.83 4.22 6.78
C ALA A 199 -13.02 3.71 7.62
N LEU A 200 -13.19 2.40 7.73
CA LEU A 200 -14.27 1.77 8.50
C LEU A 200 -14.01 1.75 10.01
N HIS A 201 -12.77 1.84 10.42
CA HIS A 201 -12.39 1.72 11.83
C HIS A 201 -12.89 2.90 12.67
N ARG A 202 -13.58 2.58 13.78
CA ARG A 202 -13.97 3.52 14.84
C ARG A 202 -13.60 2.90 16.18
N PRO A 203 -12.59 3.44 16.89
CA PRO A 203 -12.14 2.90 18.17
C PRO A 203 -13.29 2.71 19.16
N GLY A 204 -13.38 1.54 19.78
CA GLY A 204 -14.35 1.23 20.81
C GLY A 204 -15.82 1.12 20.37
N ARG A 205 -16.12 1.34 19.06
CA ARG A 205 -17.52 1.34 18.57
C ARG A 205 -17.73 0.43 17.38
N LYS A 206 -17.04 0.68 16.26
CA LYS A 206 -17.23 -0.03 14.98
C LYS A 206 -15.86 -0.47 14.44
N TRP A 207 -15.36 -1.56 14.95
CA TRP A 207 -14.07 -2.14 14.53
C TRP A 207 -14.23 -3.46 13.76
N LEU A 208 -15.35 -4.19 13.93
CA LEU A 208 -15.51 -5.52 13.34
C LEU A 208 -15.41 -5.51 11.81
N ALA A 209 -16.10 -4.58 11.13
CA ALA A 209 -16.01 -4.47 9.67
C ALA A 209 -14.58 -4.15 9.21
N SER A 210 -13.86 -3.30 9.96
CA SER A 210 -12.44 -3.01 9.71
C SER A 210 -11.58 -4.26 9.84
N LEU A 211 -11.78 -5.05 10.89
CA LEU A 211 -11.08 -6.32 11.13
C LEU A 211 -11.34 -7.34 10.02
N LEU A 212 -12.59 -7.51 9.59
CA LEU A 212 -12.93 -8.47 8.51
C LEU A 212 -12.28 -8.08 7.17
N VAL A 213 -12.29 -6.79 6.84
CA VAL A 213 -11.61 -6.27 5.65
C VAL A 213 -10.09 -6.45 5.75
N ALA A 214 -9.52 -6.20 6.93
CA ALA A 214 -8.09 -6.43 7.17
C ALA A 214 -7.73 -7.92 7.10
N ALA A 215 -8.62 -8.81 7.55
CA ALA A 215 -8.43 -10.25 7.45
C ALA A 215 -8.34 -10.71 5.98
N LEU A 216 -9.22 -10.19 5.11
CA LEU A 216 -9.13 -10.46 3.67
C LEU A 216 -7.83 -9.90 3.08
N ALA A 217 -7.45 -8.67 3.44
CA ALA A 217 -6.20 -8.07 2.99
C ALA A 217 -4.99 -8.92 3.39
N LEU A 218 -4.96 -9.40 4.64
CA LEU A 218 -3.90 -10.23 5.20
C LEU A 218 -3.85 -11.62 4.55
N ALA A 219 -5.01 -12.20 4.23
CA ALA A 219 -5.08 -13.46 3.49
C ALA A 219 -4.58 -13.34 2.04
N ILE A 220 -4.66 -12.15 1.45
CA ILE A 220 -4.10 -11.87 0.12
C ILE A 220 -2.59 -11.63 0.20
N ARG A 221 -2.13 -10.83 1.19
CA ARG A 221 -0.73 -10.40 1.27
C ARG A 221 -0.24 -10.28 2.70
N GLU A 222 0.77 -11.05 3.06
CA GLU A 222 1.40 -11.06 4.39
C GLU A 222 1.98 -9.69 4.81
N HIS A 223 2.30 -8.83 3.87
CA HIS A 223 2.74 -7.45 4.11
C HIS A 223 1.68 -6.57 4.82
N VAL A 224 0.45 -7.07 4.98
CA VAL A 224 -0.61 -6.42 5.79
C VAL A 224 -0.41 -6.66 7.29
N LEU A 225 0.39 -7.65 7.69
CA LEU A 225 0.58 -8.01 9.10
C LEU A 225 1.01 -6.83 9.99
N PRO A 226 1.94 -5.93 9.59
CA PRO A 226 2.28 -4.75 10.39
C PRO A 226 1.07 -3.83 10.68
N TYR A 227 0.14 -3.68 9.73
CA TYR A 227 -1.10 -2.94 9.94
C TYR A 227 -1.98 -3.62 11.00
N VAL A 228 -2.17 -4.92 10.92
CA VAL A 228 -2.98 -5.70 11.88
C VAL A 228 -2.37 -5.62 13.28
N LEU A 229 -1.04 -5.75 13.39
CA LEU A 229 -0.32 -5.60 14.66
C LEU A 229 -0.47 -4.18 15.25
N LEU A 230 -0.38 -3.15 14.41
CA LEU A 230 -0.60 -1.76 14.83
C LEU A 230 -2.02 -1.56 15.39
N MET A 231 -3.04 -2.09 14.71
CA MET A 231 -4.43 -1.98 15.17
C MET A 231 -4.64 -2.68 16.50
N GLY A 232 -4.07 -3.87 16.67
CA GLY A 232 -4.06 -4.61 17.94
C GLY A 232 -3.34 -3.84 19.06
N ALA A 233 -2.17 -3.30 18.78
CA ALA A 233 -1.39 -2.51 19.73
C ALA A 233 -2.13 -1.23 20.17
N LEU A 234 -2.79 -0.54 19.24
CA LEU A 234 -3.60 0.64 19.55
C LEU A 234 -4.85 0.29 20.36
N ALA A 235 -5.48 -0.89 20.11
CA ALA A 235 -6.58 -1.38 20.93
C ALA A 235 -6.13 -1.70 22.36
N LEU A 236 -4.97 -2.36 22.51
CA LEU A 236 -4.33 -2.60 23.81
C LEU A 236 -4.00 -1.32 24.55
N TRP A 237 -3.44 -0.34 23.86
CA TRP A 237 -3.13 0.98 24.41
C TRP A 237 -4.37 1.68 24.97
N ARG A 238 -5.50 1.55 24.26
CA ARG A 238 -6.80 2.08 24.70
C ARG A 238 -7.48 1.24 25.76
N ARG A 239 -6.93 0.08 26.12
CA ARG A 239 -7.52 -0.92 27.01
C ARG A 239 -8.88 -1.46 26.51
N ASP A 240 -9.08 -1.45 25.21
CA ASP A 240 -10.22 -2.12 24.58
C ASP A 240 -9.90 -3.61 24.36
N TRP A 241 -10.13 -4.38 25.40
CA TRP A 241 -9.75 -5.81 25.43
C TRP A 241 -10.51 -6.62 24.37
N LYS A 242 -11.78 -6.25 24.07
CA LYS A 242 -12.57 -6.96 23.06
C LYS A 242 -11.98 -6.76 21.66
N GLU A 243 -11.66 -5.52 21.33
CA GLU A 243 -11.02 -5.21 20.05
C GLU A 243 -9.61 -5.81 20.00
N ALA A 244 -8.82 -5.67 21.08
CA ALA A 244 -7.46 -6.19 21.14
C ALA A 244 -7.39 -7.72 20.99
N THR A 245 -8.27 -8.45 21.66
CA THR A 245 -8.34 -9.92 21.52
C THR A 245 -8.77 -10.35 20.14
N ALA A 246 -9.68 -9.60 19.47
CA ALA A 246 -10.08 -9.89 18.10
C ALA A 246 -8.93 -9.71 17.10
N TRP A 247 -8.16 -8.61 17.21
CA TRP A 247 -6.95 -8.42 16.39
C TRP A 247 -5.89 -9.48 16.70
N GLY A 248 -5.70 -9.85 17.98
CA GLY A 248 -4.79 -10.92 18.39
C GLY A 248 -5.20 -12.29 17.83
N ALA A 249 -6.51 -12.60 17.84
CA ALA A 249 -7.05 -13.81 17.24
C ALA A 249 -6.81 -13.86 15.72
N LEU A 250 -6.94 -12.72 15.02
CA LEU A 250 -6.60 -12.63 13.60
C LEU A 250 -5.12 -12.91 13.35
N VAL A 251 -4.21 -12.38 14.18
CA VAL A 251 -2.77 -12.66 14.07
C VAL A 251 -2.50 -14.16 14.27
N ALA A 252 -3.12 -14.78 15.29
CA ALA A 252 -2.95 -16.20 15.56
C ALA A 252 -3.48 -17.08 14.41
N ALA A 253 -4.68 -16.76 13.90
CA ALA A 253 -5.27 -17.45 12.75
C ALA A 253 -4.39 -17.34 11.50
N PHE A 254 -3.85 -16.14 11.24
CA PHE A 254 -2.94 -15.93 10.13
C PHE A 254 -1.60 -16.67 10.31
N ALA A 255 -1.05 -16.73 11.51
CA ALA A 255 0.15 -17.50 11.78
C ALA A 255 -0.07 -19.00 11.47
N CYS A 256 -1.20 -19.57 11.90
CA CYS A 256 -1.56 -20.95 11.55
C CYS A 256 -1.69 -21.13 10.04
N TYR A 257 -2.36 -20.20 9.35
CA TYR A 257 -2.48 -20.24 7.88
C TYR A 257 -1.13 -20.13 7.18
N LEU A 258 -0.25 -19.23 7.63
CA LEU A 258 1.08 -19.06 7.06
C LEU A 258 1.96 -20.31 7.28
N ILE A 259 1.92 -20.91 8.47
CA ILE A 259 2.64 -22.16 8.76
C ILE A 259 2.16 -23.27 7.84
N TRP A 260 0.84 -23.42 7.67
CA TRP A 260 0.27 -24.39 6.74
C TRP A 260 0.71 -24.12 5.31
N HIS A 261 0.63 -22.85 4.84
CA HIS A 261 1.07 -22.44 3.50
C HIS A 261 2.54 -22.80 3.25
N LEU A 262 3.43 -22.43 4.19
CA LEU A 262 4.85 -22.75 4.09
C LEU A 262 5.12 -24.26 4.08
N GLY A 263 4.33 -25.03 4.84
CA GLY A 263 4.37 -26.49 4.78
C GLY A 263 3.98 -27.06 3.41
N GLN A 264 2.97 -26.47 2.77
CA GLN A 264 2.59 -26.86 1.39
C GLN A 264 3.70 -26.50 0.39
N VAL A 265 4.26 -25.30 0.47
CA VAL A 265 5.39 -24.90 -0.39
C VAL A 265 6.57 -25.83 -0.21
N ALA A 266 6.92 -26.19 1.02
CA ALA A 266 8.06 -27.06 1.34
C ALA A 266 7.97 -28.44 0.67
N GLN A 267 6.75 -28.96 0.46
CA GLN A 267 6.54 -30.25 -0.22
C GLN A 267 6.91 -30.20 -1.73
N HIS A 268 6.98 -29.00 -2.30
CA HIS A 268 7.26 -28.82 -3.74
C HIS A 268 8.65 -28.22 -4.00
N VAL A 269 9.43 -27.91 -2.94
CA VAL A 269 10.80 -27.41 -3.06
C VAL A 269 11.77 -28.55 -3.31
N LEU A 270 12.62 -28.42 -4.30
CA LEU A 270 13.69 -29.38 -4.62
C LEU A 270 15.04 -28.92 -4.03
N PRO A 271 15.96 -29.84 -3.71
CA PRO A 271 17.32 -29.48 -3.28
C PRO A 271 18.07 -28.59 -4.28
N SER A 272 17.78 -28.73 -5.57
CA SER A 272 18.35 -27.95 -6.67
C SER A 272 17.77 -26.54 -6.82
N ASP A 273 16.66 -26.22 -6.15
CA ASP A 273 16.04 -24.90 -6.28
C ASP A 273 16.95 -23.81 -5.67
N PRO A 274 17.16 -22.69 -6.36
CA PRO A 274 18.05 -21.64 -5.88
C PRO A 274 17.49 -20.94 -4.65
N MET A 275 18.39 -20.49 -3.78
CA MET A 275 18.04 -19.56 -2.70
C MET A 275 17.91 -18.16 -3.27
N GLY A 276 16.81 -17.50 -2.96
CA GLY A 276 16.61 -16.09 -3.29
C GLY A 276 17.57 -15.17 -2.54
N PRO A 277 17.91 -14.02 -3.10
CA PRO A 277 18.71 -13.02 -2.42
C PRO A 277 17.97 -12.43 -1.20
N SER A 278 18.74 -11.90 -0.25
CA SER A 278 18.16 -11.27 0.95
C SER A 278 17.24 -10.09 0.57
N TRP A 279 16.14 -9.97 1.31
CA TRP A 279 15.28 -8.78 1.26
C TRP A 279 15.70 -7.71 2.29
N LEU A 280 16.63 -8.01 3.20
CA LEU A 280 17.17 -7.01 4.11
C LEU A 280 18.28 -6.26 3.39
N GLU A 281 18.00 -5.01 3.05
CA GLU A 281 18.90 -4.10 2.34
C GLU A 281 18.68 -2.68 2.86
N LEU A 282 19.75 -2.04 3.35
CA LEU A 282 19.67 -0.67 3.83
C LEU A 282 19.62 0.30 2.65
N ARG A 283 18.40 0.64 2.24
CA ARG A 283 18.13 1.57 1.14
C ARG A 283 17.96 3.02 1.59
N GLY A 284 17.75 3.22 2.89
CA GLY A 284 17.54 4.54 3.49
C GLY A 284 16.33 5.27 2.88
N LEU A 285 16.42 6.59 2.83
CA LEU A 285 15.32 7.43 2.33
C LEU A 285 14.89 7.08 0.90
N SER A 286 15.86 6.70 0.03
CA SER A 286 15.57 6.27 -1.34
C SER A 286 14.61 5.07 -1.39
N GLY A 287 14.76 4.09 -0.50
CA GLY A 287 13.89 2.92 -0.42
C GLY A 287 12.46 3.32 -0.12
N TRP A 288 12.25 4.16 0.89
CA TRP A 288 10.91 4.64 1.22
C TRP A 288 10.28 5.44 0.08
N LEU A 289 10.99 6.47 -0.45
CA LEU A 289 10.46 7.31 -1.51
C LEU A 289 10.17 6.52 -2.78
N SER A 290 11.08 5.64 -3.21
CA SER A 290 10.89 4.82 -4.40
C SER A 290 9.67 3.90 -4.28
N ASN A 291 9.50 3.24 -3.14
CA ASN A 291 8.36 2.36 -2.93
C ASN A 291 7.03 3.12 -3.04
N VAL A 292 6.89 4.30 -2.43
CA VAL A 292 5.63 5.05 -2.46
C VAL A 292 5.40 5.72 -3.81
N VAL A 293 6.41 6.35 -4.39
CA VAL A 293 6.28 7.10 -5.65
C VAL A 293 6.01 6.17 -6.81
N LEU A 294 6.83 5.12 -6.98
CA LEU A 294 6.73 4.22 -8.14
C LEU A 294 5.47 3.34 -8.13
N SER A 295 4.92 3.07 -6.95
CA SER A 295 3.68 2.30 -6.79
C SER A 295 2.42 3.16 -6.70
N SER A 296 2.49 4.44 -7.03
CA SER A 296 1.37 5.37 -6.99
C SER A 296 1.35 6.31 -8.19
N ASN A 297 0.29 7.13 -8.29
CA ASN A 297 0.18 8.14 -9.35
C ASN A 297 1.27 9.23 -9.28
N MET A 298 2.05 9.29 -8.19
CA MET A 298 3.19 10.19 -8.10
C MET A 298 4.33 9.84 -9.06
N ARG A 299 4.35 8.62 -9.62
CA ARG A 299 5.32 8.21 -10.65
C ARG A 299 5.34 9.13 -11.87
N PHE A 300 4.26 9.85 -12.13
CA PHE A 300 4.15 10.79 -13.24
C PHE A 300 4.73 12.18 -12.93
N LEU A 301 5.13 12.42 -11.68
CA LEU A 301 5.74 13.68 -11.27
C LEU A 301 7.28 13.57 -11.33
N PRO A 302 7.97 14.69 -11.59
CA PRO A 302 9.42 14.75 -11.41
C PRO A 302 9.83 14.34 -9.98
N HIS A 303 10.92 13.60 -9.83
CA HIS A 303 11.34 13.06 -8.53
C HIS A 303 11.53 14.14 -7.46
N PHE A 304 12.02 15.32 -7.84
CA PHE A 304 12.23 16.45 -6.93
C PHE A 304 10.92 17.08 -6.42
N ILE A 305 9.77 16.71 -6.98
CA ILE A 305 8.42 17.04 -6.48
C ILE A 305 7.83 15.84 -5.74
N ALA A 306 7.88 14.66 -6.34
CA ALA A 306 7.26 13.46 -5.81
C ALA A 306 7.83 13.06 -4.43
N GLY A 307 9.16 13.10 -4.28
CA GLY A 307 9.82 12.77 -3.01
C GLY A 307 9.37 13.66 -1.84
N PRO A 308 9.44 14.98 -1.94
CA PRO A 308 8.91 15.89 -0.93
C PRO A 308 7.42 15.68 -0.60
N LEU A 309 6.58 15.38 -1.60
CA LEU A 309 5.15 15.09 -1.36
C LEU A 309 4.94 13.88 -0.46
N VAL A 310 5.76 12.81 -0.58
CA VAL A 310 5.69 11.66 0.32
C VAL A 310 5.91 12.08 1.78
N VAL A 311 6.90 12.92 2.02
CA VAL A 311 7.19 13.45 3.37
C VAL A 311 6.05 14.32 3.88
N LEU A 312 5.51 15.19 3.02
CA LEU A 312 4.40 16.08 3.38
C LEU A 312 3.12 15.30 3.69
N MET A 313 2.83 14.19 2.98
CA MET A 313 1.69 13.32 3.32
C MET A 313 1.76 12.84 4.77
N VAL A 314 2.94 12.40 5.21
CA VAL A 314 3.13 11.94 6.60
C VAL A 314 3.04 13.10 7.59
N LEU A 315 3.62 14.26 7.26
CA LEU A 315 3.50 15.47 8.09
C LEU A 315 2.03 15.87 8.29
N GLY A 316 1.24 15.84 7.21
CA GLY A 316 -0.18 16.17 7.29
C GLY A 316 -0.92 15.26 8.27
N TRP A 317 -0.73 13.94 8.15
CA TRP A 317 -1.29 12.99 9.10
C TRP A 317 -0.80 13.22 10.52
N ALA A 318 0.49 13.52 10.71
CA ALA A 318 1.08 13.78 12.02
C ALA A 318 0.51 15.05 12.69
N GLY A 319 0.19 16.09 11.92
CA GLY A 319 -0.46 17.30 12.40
C GLY A 319 -1.91 17.08 12.83
N TRP A 320 -2.60 16.09 12.27
CA TRP A 320 -4.02 15.84 12.53
C TRP A 320 -4.26 15.18 13.89
N LYS A 321 -4.83 15.94 14.84
CA LYS A 321 -5.06 15.50 16.22
C LYS A 321 -6.36 14.72 16.35
N SER A 322 -6.35 13.47 15.85
CA SER A 322 -7.46 12.53 16.00
C SER A 322 -6.94 11.09 16.14
N PRO A 323 -7.78 10.14 16.57
CA PRO A 323 -7.42 8.72 16.53
C PRO A 323 -7.02 8.24 15.13
N LEU A 324 -7.70 8.74 14.09
CA LEU A 324 -7.36 8.45 12.69
C LEU A 324 -5.98 8.99 12.34
N GLY A 325 -5.70 10.27 12.65
CA GLY A 325 -4.41 10.89 12.39
C GLY A 325 -3.26 10.18 13.10
N THR A 326 -3.47 9.75 14.35
CA THR A 326 -2.48 8.97 15.10
C THR A 326 -2.23 7.62 14.45
N THR A 327 -3.28 6.87 14.11
CA THR A 327 -3.16 5.57 13.45
C THR A 327 -2.45 5.70 12.10
N ALA A 328 -2.86 6.66 11.27
CA ALA A 328 -2.26 6.89 9.95
C ALA A 328 -0.78 7.30 10.07
N THR A 329 -0.44 8.18 11.01
CA THR A 329 0.96 8.58 11.24
C THR A 329 1.84 7.38 11.59
N LEU A 330 1.41 6.56 12.54
CA LEU A 330 2.17 5.37 12.96
C LEU A 330 2.26 4.34 11.82
N LEU A 331 1.19 4.17 11.07
CA LEU A 331 1.15 3.29 9.89
C LEU A 331 2.20 3.70 8.86
N TYR A 332 2.16 4.97 8.40
CA TYR A 332 3.04 5.43 7.33
C TYR A 332 4.49 5.58 7.75
N LEU A 333 4.75 5.97 9.00
CA LEU A 333 6.12 5.96 9.55
C LEU A 333 6.63 4.54 9.72
N GLY A 334 5.82 3.61 10.20
CA GLY A 334 6.21 2.21 10.39
C GLY A 334 6.59 1.54 9.06
N TYR A 335 5.74 1.67 8.04
CA TYR A 335 6.09 1.16 6.71
C TYR A 335 7.22 1.94 6.06
N GLY A 336 7.29 3.26 6.26
CA GLY A 336 8.41 4.07 5.77
C GLY A 336 9.75 3.55 6.31
N LEU A 337 9.84 3.33 7.62
CA LEU A 337 11.02 2.74 8.25
C LEU A 337 11.31 1.33 7.73
N ALA A 338 10.28 0.48 7.57
CA ALA A 338 10.44 -0.85 7.01
C ALA A 338 11.02 -0.80 5.59
N PHE A 339 10.54 0.09 4.72
CA PHE A 339 11.04 0.25 3.36
C PHE A 339 12.46 0.86 3.27
N MET A 340 12.93 1.49 4.35
CA MET A 340 14.32 1.96 4.43
C MET A 340 15.32 0.82 4.66
N ILE A 341 14.87 -0.30 5.25
CA ILE A 341 15.72 -1.43 5.67
C ILE A 341 15.35 -2.77 5.03
N ALA A 342 14.24 -2.82 4.30
CA ALA A 342 13.75 -4.04 3.67
C ALA A 342 13.23 -3.77 2.25
N GLY A 343 13.35 -4.79 1.40
CA GLY A 343 13.03 -4.74 -0.01
C GLY A 343 14.21 -4.30 -0.86
N ARG A 344 14.32 -4.92 -2.04
CA ARG A 344 15.29 -4.53 -3.07
C ARG A 344 14.69 -3.45 -3.97
N PRO A 345 15.48 -2.77 -4.82
CA PRO A 345 14.96 -1.77 -5.76
C PRO A 345 13.83 -2.28 -6.68
N ASP A 346 13.85 -3.56 -7.05
CA ASP A 346 12.83 -4.22 -7.85
C ASP A 346 11.53 -4.51 -7.06
N ASN A 347 11.55 -4.43 -5.72
CA ASN A 347 10.38 -4.61 -4.87
C ASN A 347 9.63 -3.30 -4.59
N PHE A 348 9.79 -2.26 -5.41
CA PHE A 348 9.13 -0.97 -5.20
C PHE A 348 7.60 -1.07 -5.08
N TYR A 349 6.98 -2.05 -5.74
CA TYR A 349 5.53 -2.29 -5.69
C TYR A 349 4.98 -2.62 -4.29
N TRP A 350 5.84 -2.95 -3.32
CA TRP A 350 5.43 -3.07 -1.92
C TRP A 350 4.79 -1.80 -1.36
N GLY A 351 5.15 -0.64 -1.91
CA GLY A 351 4.54 0.64 -1.55
C GLY A 351 3.04 0.73 -1.85
N ALA A 352 2.53 -0.06 -2.80
CA ALA A 352 1.10 -0.12 -3.11
C ALA A 352 0.23 -0.54 -1.92
N VAL A 353 0.81 -1.27 -0.95
CA VAL A 353 0.10 -1.69 0.28
C VAL A 353 -0.37 -0.50 1.12
N ILE A 354 0.34 0.64 1.08
CA ILE A 354 0.01 1.82 1.90
C ILE A 354 -0.36 3.06 1.10
N ALA A 355 0.03 3.12 -0.17
CA ALA A 355 -0.10 4.32 -0.99
C ALA A 355 -1.53 4.89 -1.06
N PRO A 356 -2.62 4.10 -1.22
CA PRO A 356 -3.94 4.66 -1.49
C PRO A 356 -4.40 5.70 -0.47
N ALA A 357 -4.42 5.40 0.82
CA ALA A 357 -4.92 6.32 1.85
C ALA A 357 -3.87 7.34 2.32
N MET A 358 -2.61 7.17 1.95
CA MET A 358 -1.54 8.11 2.30
C MET A 358 -1.78 9.50 1.71
N PHE A 359 -2.36 9.58 0.49
CA PHE A 359 -2.66 10.81 -0.22
C PHE A 359 -3.57 11.77 0.56
N VAL A 360 -4.50 11.25 1.37
CA VAL A 360 -5.40 12.06 2.21
C VAL A 360 -4.61 12.98 3.15
N GLY A 361 -3.40 12.58 3.56
CA GLY A 361 -2.52 13.40 4.38
C GLY A 361 -2.23 14.78 3.80
N LEU A 362 -2.20 14.93 2.47
CA LEU A 362 -2.00 16.23 1.82
C LEU A 362 -3.08 17.24 2.17
N ALA A 363 -4.32 16.80 2.44
CA ALA A 363 -5.40 17.71 2.87
C ALA A 363 -5.08 18.39 4.21
N PHE A 364 -4.27 17.77 5.04
CA PHE A 364 -3.93 18.28 6.38
C PHE A 364 -2.67 19.16 6.40
N VAL A 365 -1.85 19.14 5.34
CA VAL A 365 -0.56 19.86 5.29
C VAL A 365 -0.68 21.35 5.56
N PRO A 366 -1.62 22.11 4.94
CA PRO A 366 -1.69 23.55 5.17
C PRO A 366 -1.91 23.91 6.66
N ARG A 367 -2.73 23.11 7.36
CA ARG A 367 -2.97 23.29 8.80
C ARG A 367 -1.76 22.89 9.63
N ALA A 368 -1.20 21.72 9.35
CA ALA A 368 -0.03 21.21 10.06
C ALA A 368 1.15 22.19 9.98
N VAL A 369 1.45 22.72 8.79
CA VAL A 369 2.50 23.73 8.59
C VAL A 369 2.13 25.04 9.26
N GLY A 370 0.90 25.52 9.09
CA GLY A 370 0.44 26.77 9.69
C GLY A 370 0.54 26.78 11.22
N SER A 371 0.09 25.71 11.89
CA SER A 371 0.19 25.58 13.34
C SER A 371 1.63 25.42 13.82
N LEU A 372 2.46 24.68 13.07
CA LEU A 372 3.87 24.53 13.41
C LEU A 372 4.62 25.87 13.31
N VAL A 373 4.37 26.66 12.25
CA VAL A 373 4.94 28.00 12.10
C VAL A 373 4.43 28.94 13.19
N ALA A 374 3.15 28.87 13.56
CA ALA A 374 2.60 29.67 14.64
C ALA A 374 3.24 29.34 16.00
N ALA A 375 3.44 28.06 16.29
CA ALA A 375 4.09 27.59 17.52
C ALA A 375 5.59 27.95 17.59
N ALA A 376 6.25 28.14 16.43
CA ALA A 376 7.67 28.48 16.35
C ALA A 376 7.97 29.98 16.57
N ARG A 377 6.95 30.83 16.47
CA ARG A 377 7.04 32.28 16.70
C ARG A 377 7.07 32.58 18.19
#